data_c8f6eedd5121e56d7e510054e71aec06
#
_entry.id   c8f6eedd5121e56d7e510054e71aec06
#
_cell.length_a   1.000
_cell.length_b   1.000
_cell.length_c   1.000
_cell.angle_alpha   90.00
_cell.angle_beta   90.00
_cell.angle_gamma   90.00
#
_symmetry.space_group_name_H-M   'P 1'
#
loop_
_entity.id
_entity.type
_entity.pdbx_description
1 polymer ?
#
loop_
_entity_poly.entity_id
_entity_poly.type
_entity_poly.pdbx_seq_one_letter_code
_entity_poly.pdbx_strand_id
1 'polypeptide(L)'
;QDPPIRVICPGRVYRRDSDLTHSPMFHQVEGLVVDEGISFADLKGTVIDFLQRFFEKELEVRFRPSYFPFTEPSAEVDVQCVHCLGKGCRVCSNTGWLEVMGCGMVHPNVLNMANIDTEVYSAFAFGFGGDRLAMLLYEVDDLRLFFENDLRFLRQFN
;
A
#
# COMPACT_ATOMS: atom_id res chain seq x y z
N GLN A 1 -1.67 -6.30 -23.65
CA GLN A 1 -0.65 -7.30 -23.31
C GLN A 1 -1.40 -8.52 -22.77
N ASP A 2 -1.05 -9.70 -23.28
CA ASP A 2 -1.63 -10.95 -22.82
C ASP A 2 -1.02 -11.37 -21.47
N PRO A 3 -1.77 -12.07 -20.59
CA PRO A 3 -1.20 -12.66 -19.38
C PRO A 3 -0.08 -13.69 -19.70
N PRO A 4 0.88 -13.87 -18.77
CA PRO A 4 0.93 -13.30 -17.41
C PRO A 4 1.35 -11.82 -17.39
N ILE A 5 0.69 -11.03 -16.52
CA ILE A 5 0.97 -9.61 -16.35
C ILE A 5 1.45 -9.36 -14.92
N ARG A 6 2.57 -8.68 -14.79
CA ARG A 6 3.08 -8.19 -13.49
C ARG A 6 3.56 -6.78 -13.71
N VAL A 7 2.87 -5.82 -13.09
CA VAL A 7 3.15 -4.41 -13.30
C VAL A 7 3.11 -3.64 -12.00
N ILE A 8 4.01 -2.66 -11.90
CA ILE A 8 4.04 -1.65 -10.83
C ILE A 8 3.95 -0.28 -11.50
N CYS A 9 3.01 0.53 -11.02
CA CYS A 9 2.75 1.88 -11.54
C CYS A 9 2.95 2.91 -10.44
N PRO A 10 4.17 3.46 -10.27
CA PRO A 10 4.39 4.60 -9.39
C PRO A 10 3.96 5.90 -10.07
N GLY A 11 3.38 6.82 -9.32
CA GLY A 11 2.98 8.10 -9.87
C GLY A 11 2.47 9.09 -8.85
N ARG A 12 2.28 10.33 -9.31
CA ARG A 12 1.62 11.38 -8.51
C ARG A 12 0.12 11.24 -8.60
N VAL A 13 -0.53 11.35 -7.45
CA VAL A 13 -1.99 11.34 -7.33
C VAL A 13 -2.46 12.56 -6.56
N TYR A 14 -3.74 12.90 -6.73
CA TYR A 14 -4.30 14.13 -6.19
C TYR A 14 -5.60 13.83 -5.46
N ARG A 15 -5.73 14.34 -4.23
CA ARG A 15 -6.93 14.26 -3.39
C ARG A 15 -7.20 15.62 -2.75
N ARG A 16 -8.46 15.90 -2.42
CA ARG A 16 -8.84 17.11 -1.72
C ARG A 16 -8.64 16.98 -0.20
N ASP A 17 -7.43 16.60 0.22
CA ASP A 17 -7.05 16.43 1.61
C ASP A 17 -5.81 17.24 1.92
N SER A 18 -5.75 17.85 3.13
CA SER A 18 -4.58 18.62 3.57
C SER A 18 -4.51 18.68 5.09
N ASP A 19 -3.62 17.91 5.72
CA ASP A 19 -3.26 17.97 7.13
C ASP A 19 -1.81 17.48 7.34
N LEU A 20 -1.41 17.17 8.58
CA LEU A 20 -0.05 16.69 8.90
C LEU A 20 0.30 15.34 8.26
N THR A 21 -0.71 14.56 7.91
CA THR A 21 -0.57 13.20 7.38
C THR A 21 -1.13 13.05 5.96
N HIS A 22 -1.74 14.11 5.42
CA HIS A 22 -2.35 14.15 4.09
C HIS A 22 -1.89 15.39 3.33
N SER A 23 -1.54 15.19 2.06
CA SER A 23 -1.22 16.25 1.10
C SER A 23 -2.18 16.19 -0.08
N PRO A 24 -2.56 17.36 -0.65
CA PRO A 24 -3.36 17.41 -1.88
C PRO A 24 -2.71 16.66 -3.04
N MET A 25 -1.38 16.57 -3.07
CA MET A 25 -0.60 15.75 -3.99
C MET A 25 0.32 14.84 -3.18
N PHE A 26 0.36 13.57 -3.54
CA PHE A 26 1.26 12.58 -2.94
C PHE A 26 1.64 11.52 -3.99
N HIS A 27 2.58 10.64 -3.64
CA HIS A 27 2.99 9.56 -4.52
C HIS A 27 2.30 8.27 -4.12
N GLN A 28 1.72 7.60 -5.10
CA GLN A 28 1.08 6.30 -4.93
C GLN A 28 1.80 5.28 -5.80
N VAL A 29 1.89 4.05 -5.30
CA VAL A 29 2.40 2.91 -6.03
C VAL A 29 1.27 1.91 -6.11
N GLU A 30 0.88 1.56 -7.34
CA GLU A 30 -0.12 0.52 -7.63
C GLU A 30 0.59 -0.72 -8.15
N GLY A 31 0.15 -1.88 -7.71
CA GLY A 31 0.63 -3.17 -8.21
C GLY A 31 -0.52 -4.01 -8.75
N LEU A 32 -0.28 -4.72 -9.85
CA LEU A 32 -1.22 -5.65 -10.47
C LEU A 32 -0.49 -6.92 -10.89
N VAL A 33 -1.08 -8.06 -10.55
CA VAL A 33 -0.66 -9.37 -11.04
C VAL A 33 -1.85 -10.07 -11.64
N VAL A 34 -1.70 -10.55 -12.89
CA VAL A 34 -2.68 -11.37 -13.59
C VAL A 34 -1.98 -12.65 -14.05
N ASP A 35 -2.46 -13.81 -13.62
CA ASP A 35 -1.88 -15.10 -14.00
C ASP A 35 -2.92 -16.20 -13.78
N GLU A 36 -2.61 -17.43 -14.20
CA GLU A 36 -3.45 -18.59 -13.91
C GLU A 36 -3.38 -18.95 -12.42
N GLY A 37 -4.53 -19.27 -11.82
CA GLY A 37 -4.61 -19.78 -10.46
C GLY A 37 -4.20 -18.80 -9.35
N ILE A 38 -4.13 -17.50 -9.62
CA ILE A 38 -3.86 -16.46 -8.62
C ILE A 38 -4.95 -16.45 -7.55
N SER A 39 -4.55 -16.40 -6.29
CA SER A 39 -5.42 -16.43 -5.12
C SER A 39 -5.16 -15.27 -4.16
N PHE A 40 -6.09 -15.09 -3.21
CA PHE A 40 -5.88 -14.13 -2.11
C PHE A 40 -4.71 -14.51 -1.20
N ALA A 41 -4.32 -15.79 -1.17
CA ALA A 41 -3.13 -16.24 -0.43
C ALA A 41 -1.83 -15.72 -1.08
N ASP A 42 -1.77 -15.67 -2.42
CA ASP A 42 -0.63 -15.12 -3.16
C ASP A 42 -0.52 -13.61 -2.93
N LEU A 43 -1.64 -12.90 -2.94
CA LEU A 43 -1.68 -11.48 -2.56
C LEU A 43 -1.15 -11.27 -1.14
N LYS A 44 -1.63 -12.03 -0.15
CA LYS A 44 -1.16 -11.94 1.24
C LYS A 44 0.33 -12.19 1.35
N GLY A 45 0.83 -13.25 0.73
CA GLY A 45 2.24 -13.59 0.73
C GLY A 45 3.11 -12.46 0.15
N THR A 46 2.70 -11.91 -1.00
CA THR A 46 3.40 -10.80 -1.65
C THR A 46 3.45 -9.55 -0.78
N VAL A 47 2.33 -9.18 -0.17
CA VAL A 47 2.24 -7.98 0.68
C VAL A 47 3.04 -8.14 1.97
N ILE A 48 2.98 -9.30 2.62
CA ILE A 48 3.74 -9.58 3.85
C ILE A 48 5.24 -9.54 3.57
N ASP A 49 5.71 -10.22 2.52
CA ASP A 49 7.13 -10.23 2.13
C ASP A 49 7.63 -8.81 1.82
N PHE A 50 6.83 -8.03 1.08
CA PHE A 50 7.14 -6.64 0.79
C PHE A 50 7.31 -5.80 2.06
N LEU A 51 6.35 -5.84 2.99
CA LEU A 51 6.37 -5.02 4.20
C LEU A 51 7.53 -5.40 5.14
N GLN A 52 7.81 -6.69 5.29
CA GLN A 52 8.92 -7.17 6.11
C GLN A 52 10.28 -6.73 5.54
N ARG A 53 10.46 -6.83 4.22
CA ARG A 53 11.69 -6.35 3.55
C ARG A 53 11.81 -4.84 3.58
N PHE A 54 10.70 -4.12 3.38
CA PHE A 54 10.70 -2.66 3.35
C PHE A 54 11.11 -2.05 4.70
N PHE A 55 10.56 -2.59 5.79
CA PHE A 55 10.88 -2.10 7.13
C PHE A 55 12.09 -2.80 7.77
N GLU A 56 12.66 -3.81 7.13
CA GLU A 56 13.75 -4.64 7.65
C GLU A 56 13.47 -5.18 9.06
N LYS A 57 12.21 -5.50 9.33
CA LYS A 57 11.72 -5.96 10.64
C LYS A 57 10.69 -7.07 10.45
N GLU A 58 10.69 -8.03 11.35
CA GLU A 58 9.59 -8.99 11.48
C GLU A 58 8.40 -8.30 12.15
N LEU A 59 7.50 -7.77 11.35
CA LEU A 59 6.28 -7.09 11.79
C LEU A 59 5.07 -7.96 11.51
N GLU A 60 4.12 -7.98 12.43
CA GLU A 60 2.81 -8.59 12.19
C GLU A 60 2.04 -7.77 11.17
N VAL A 61 1.39 -8.47 10.24
CA VAL A 61 0.55 -7.87 9.19
C VAL A 61 -0.86 -8.45 9.32
N ARG A 62 -1.87 -7.60 9.35
CA ARG A 62 -3.26 -8.03 9.35
C ARG A 62 -4.02 -7.45 8.17
N PHE A 63 -5.00 -8.22 7.68
CA PHE A 63 -5.88 -7.84 6.60
C PHE A 63 -7.29 -7.66 7.18
N ARG A 64 -7.83 -6.46 7.08
CA ARG A 64 -9.20 -6.15 7.49
C ARG A 64 -10.11 -6.13 6.26
N PRO A 65 -11.28 -6.77 6.28
CA PRO A 65 -12.24 -6.65 5.19
C PRO A 65 -12.55 -5.18 4.88
N SER A 66 -12.56 -4.85 3.59
CA SER A 66 -12.89 -3.51 3.09
C SER A 66 -13.70 -3.61 1.80
N TYR A 67 -14.01 -2.49 1.20
CA TYR A 67 -14.71 -2.41 -0.08
C TYR A 67 -14.03 -1.44 -1.02
N PHE A 68 -13.69 -1.94 -2.21
CA PHE A 68 -13.30 -1.14 -3.36
C PHE A 68 -14.12 -1.59 -4.58
N PRO A 69 -14.57 -0.67 -5.45
CA PRO A 69 -15.49 -1.02 -6.55
C PRO A 69 -14.88 -1.90 -7.63
N PHE A 70 -13.56 -2.07 -7.63
CA PHE A 70 -12.79 -2.83 -8.63
C PHE A 70 -12.13 -4.09 -8.08
N THR A 71 -12.35 -4.43 -6.80
CA THR A 71 -11.82 -5.66 -6.17
C THR A 71 -12.89 -6.37 -5.34
N GLU A 72 -12.86 -7.71 -5.34
CA GLU A 72 -13.71 -8.57 -4.51
C GLU A 72 -13.05 -9.96 -4.33
N PRO A 73 -12.69 -10.38 -3.10
CA PRO A 73 -12.73 -9.61 -1.85
C PRO A 73 -11.71 -8.48 -1.82
N SER A 74 -12.03 -7.45 -1.02
CA SER A 74 -11.15 -6.31 -0.78
C SER A 74 -10.67 -6.31 0.67
N ALA A 75 -9.47 -5.79 0.90
CA ALA A 75 -8.91 -5.63 2.25
C ALA A 75 -8.08 -4.36 2.38
N GLU A 76 -8.11 -3.79 3.57
CA GLU A 76 -7.12 -2.85 4.05
C GLU A 76 -6.04 -3.60 4.82
N VAL A 77 -4.79 -3.18 4.65
CA VAL A 77 -3.63 -3.81 5.28
C VAL A 77 -3.09 -2.91 6.36
N ASP A 78 -3.04 -3.44 7.57
CA ASP A 78 -2.37 -2.81 8.69
C ASP A 78 -1.07 -3.56 9.01
N VAL A 79 -0.03 -2.81 9.33
CA VAL A 79 1.22 -3.32 9.86
C VAL A 79 1.32 -2.99 11.34
N GLN A 80 1.90 -3.88 12.12
CA GLN A 80 2.25 -3.61 13.50
C GLN A 80 3.08 -2.32 13.58
N CYS A 81 2.73 -1.43 14.49
CA CYS A 81 3.38 -0.12 14.56
C CYS A 81 4.89 -0.25 14.72
N VAL A 82 5.63 0.28 13.76
CA VAL A 82 7.11 0.22 13.68
C VAL A 82 7.82 0.91 14.85
N HIS A 83 7.14 1.87 15.51
CA HIS A 83 7.68 2.64 16.64
C HIS A 83 7.46 1.95 17.99
N CYS A 84 6.26 1.42 18.25
CA CYS A 84 5.92 0.86 19.55
C CYS A 84 5.80 -0.67 19.58
N LEU A 85 5.99 -1.33 18.45
CA LEU A 85 5.89 -2.78 18.29
C LEU A 85 4.60 -3.34 18.91
N GLY A 86 3.48 -2.71 18.55
CA GLY A 86 2.14 -3.12 18.99
C GLY A 86 1.69 -2.65 20.37
N LYS A 87 2.56 -1.99 21.17
CA LYS A 87 2.23 -1.55 22.54
C LYS A 87 1.26 -0.37 22.61
N GLY A 88 1.09 0.34 21.50
CA GLY A 88 0.35 1.58 21.43
C GLY A 88 1.24 2.81 21.68
N CYS A 89 1.12 3.82 20.82
CA CYS A 89 1.81 5.10 20.95
C CYS A 89 1.04 6.19 20.20
N ARG A 90 1.53 7.43 20.28
CA ARG A 90 0.91 8.57 19.59
C ARG A 90 0.82 8.37 18.07
N VAL A 91 1.84 7.78 17.44
CA VAL A 91 1.90 7.56 15.97
C VAL A 91 0.79 6.64 15.49
N CYS A 92 0.47 5.60 16.25
CA CYS A 92 -0.60 4.65 15.92
C CYS A 92 -1.92 4.95 16.67
N SER A 93 -2.08 6.14 17.25
CA SER A 93 -3.24 6.53 18.06
C SER A 93 -3.59 5.49 19.15
N ASN A 94 -2.56 4.94 19.78
CA ASN A 94 -2.61 3.90 20.81
C ASN A 94 -3.23 2.56 20.38
N THR A 95 -3.44 2.34 19.07
CA THR A 95 -3.99 1.07 18.55
C THR A 95 -2.96 -0.04 18.45
N GLY A 96 -1.67 0.30 18.32
CA GLY A 96 -0.59 -0.64 18.01
C GLY A 96 -0.47 -0.97 16.52
N TRP A 97 -1.34 -0.43 15.66
CA TRP A 97 -1.42 -0.74 14.23
C TRP A 97 -1.42 0.52 13.36
N LEU A 98 -0.88 0.37 12.16
CA LEU A 98 -0.80 1.44 11.16
C LEU A 98 -1.35 0.92 9.84
N GLU A 99 -2.42 1.54 9.34
CA GLU A 99 -2.92 1.27 7.99
C GLU A 99 -1.93 1.81 6.96
N VAL A 100 -1.55 0.96 6.00
CA VAL A 100 -0.50 1.27 5.02
C VAL A 100 -0.90 1.03 3.57
N MET A 101 -1.93 0.19 3.30
CA MET A 101 -2.23 -0.26 1.96
C MET A 101 -3.69 -0.69 1.81
N GLY A 102 -4.26 -0.50 0.62
CA GLY A 102 -5.47 -1.17 0.17
C GLY A 102 -5.11 -2.27 -0.84
N CYS A 103 -5.84 -3.38 -0.83
CA CYS A 103 -5.61 -4.48 -1.76
C CYS A 103 -6.86 -5.34 -1.98
N GLY A 104 -6.83 -6.24 -2.96
CA GLY A 104 -7.90 -7.20 -3.19
C GLY A 104 -7.72 -8.03 -4.45
N MET A 105 -8.58 -9.02 -4.61
CA MET A 105 -8.70 -9.75 -5.89
C MET A 105 -9.42 -8.84 -6.89
N VAL A 106 -8.89 -8.74 -8.09
CA VAL A 106 -9.48 -7.90 -9.14
C VAL A 106 -10.84 -8.47 -9.52
N HIS A 107 -11.86 -7.61 -9.53
CA HIS A 107 -13.21 -8.02 -9.87
C HIS A 107 -13.26 -8.54 -11.32
N PRO A 108 -13.94 -9.68 -11.59
CA PRO A 108 -14.01 -10.28 -12.95
C PRO A 108 -14.45 -9.30 -14.03
N ASN A 109 -15.37 -8.39 -13.74
CA ASN A 109 -15.81 -7.38 -14.69
C ASN A 109 -14.67 -6.47 -15.19
N VAL A 110 -13.67 -6.19 -14.34
CA VAL A 110 -12.50 -5.39 -14.73
C VAL A 110 -11.63 -6.15 -15.72
N LEU A 111 -11.40 -7.44 -15.46
CA LEU A 111 -10.65 -8.32 -16.36
C LEU A 111 -11.37 -8.50 -17.70
N ASN A 112 -12.69 -8.71 -17.67
CA ASN A 112 -13.51 -8.82 -18.86
C ASN A 112 -13.47 -7.55 -19.74
N MET A 113 -13.50 -6.36 -19.12
CA MET A 113 -13.34 -5.07 -19.84
C MET A 113 -11.96 -4.94 -20.50
N ALA A 114 -10.96 -5.63 -19.99
CA ALA A 114 -9.61 -5.69 -20.55
C ALA A 114 -9.44 -6.85 -21.57
N ASN A 115 -10.50 -7.57 -21.91
CA ASN A 115 -10.50 -8.76 -22.76
C ASN A 115 -9.61 -9.90 -22.21
N ILE A 116 -9.57 -10.07 -20.90
CA ILE A 116 -8.87 -11.15 -20.22
C ILE A 116 -9.91 -12.20 -19.83
N ASP A 117 -9.67 -13.45 -20.22
CA ASP A 117 -10.56 -14.59 -19.96
C ASP A 117 -10.55 -14.95 -18.46
N THR A 118 -11.64 -14.69 -17.77
CA THR A 118 -11.80 -14.93 -16.33
C THR A 118 -12.04 -16.39 -15.95
N GLU A 119 -12.27 -17.27 -16.95
CA GLU A 119 -12.30 -18.73 -16.72
C GLU A 119 -10.88 -19.32 -16.60
N VAL A 120 -9.88 -18.62 -17.14
CA VAL A 120 -8.48 -19.05 -17.14
C VAL A 120 -7.67 -18.24 -16.14
N TYR A 121 -7.85 -16.91 -16.11
CA TYR A 121 -7.01 -15.99 -15.36
C TYR A 121 -7.74 -15.37 -14.18
N SER A 122 -7.01 -15.24 -13.09
CA SER A 122 -7.39 -14.43 -11.95
C SER A 122 -6.33 -13.38 -11.68
N ALA A 123 -6.64 -12.39 -10.82
CA ALA A 123 -5.72 -11.31 -10.58
C ALA A 123 -5.86 -10.74 -9.16
N PHE A 124 -4.80 -10.17 -8.66
CA PHE A 124 -4.85 -9.29 -7.50
C PHE A 124 -4.23 -7.93 -7.78
N ALA A 125 -4.67 -6.93 -7.03
CA ALA A 125 -4.11 -5.59 -7.05
C ALA A 125 -3.88 -5.08 -5.62
N PHE A 126 -2.92 -4.17 -5.49
CA PHE A 126 -2.67 -3.44 -4.25
C PHE A 126 -2.22 -2.01 -4.56
N GLY A 127 -2.45 -1.10 -3.60
CA GLY A 127 -2.01 0.28 -3.72
C GLY A 127 -1.63 0.87 -2.37
N PHE A 128 -0.54 1.65 -2.34
CA PHE A 128 -0.08 2.32 -1.14
C PHE A 128 0.52 3.70 -1.43
N GLY A 129 0.44 4.59 -0.44
CA GLY A 129 1.08 5.90 -0.48
C GLY A 129 2.57 5.78 -0.15
N GLY A 130 3.45 6.04 -1.14
CA GLY A 130 4.90 5.95 -0.96
C GLY A 130 5.40 6.92 0.12
N ASP A 131 4.86 8.13 0.15
CA ASP A 131 5.21 9.15 1.15
C ASP A 131 4.84 8.69 2.57
N ARG A 132 3.71 7.99 2.74
CA ARG A 132 3.29 7.43 4.03
C ARG A 132 4.27 6.39 4.54
N LEU A 133 4.69 5.47 3.67
CA LEU A 133 5.69 4.46 4.04
C LEU A 133 7.05 5.11 4.35
N ALA A 134 7.46 6.13 3.58
CA ALA A 134 8.68 6.89 3.83
C ALA A 134 8.65 7.61 5.19
N MET A 135 7.51 8.24 5.55
CA MET A 135 7.33 8.83 6.88
C MET A 135 7.58 7.82 8.00
N LEU A 136 7.03 6.61 7.86
CA LEU A 136 7.17 5.55 8.86
C LEU A 136 8.60 4.99 8.93
N LEU A 137 9.26 4.85 7.78
CA LEU A 137 10.63 4.32 7.69
C LEU A 137 11.66 5.30 8.26
N TYR A 138 11.52 6.60 7.95
CA TYR A 138 12.46 7.64 8.32
C TYR A 138 12.04 8.45 9.55
N GLU A 139 10.97 8.05 10.22
CA GLU A 139 10.45 8.69 11.43
C GLU A 139 10.13 10.18 11.23
N VAL A 140 9.59 10.53 10.06
CA VAL A 140 9.17 11.89 9.73
C VAL A 140 7.75 12.15 10.23
N ASP A 141 7.57 13.14 11.09
CA ASP A 141 6.29 13.42 11.76
C ASP A 141 5.30 14.21 10.89
N ASP A 142 5.79 14.91 9.88
CA ASP A 142 4.99 15.80 9.04
C ASP A 142 5.26 15.56 7.56
N LEU A 143 4.24 15.10 6.84
CA LEU A 143 4.31 14.81 5.41
C LEU A 143 4.75 16.02 4.57
N ARG A 144 4.40 17.23 5.00
CA ARG A 144 4.68 18.47 4.27
C ARG A 144 6.17 18.72 4.12
N LEU A 145 7.00 18.23 5.05
CA LEU A 145 8.46 18.37 5.01
C LEU A 145 9.07 17.76 3.75
N PHE A 146 8.45 16.73 3.16
CA PHE A 146 8.91 16.16 1.89
C PHE A 146 8.75 17.12 0.70
N PHE A 147 7.89 18.12 0.81
CA PHE A 147 7.51 19.02 -0.29
C PHE A 147 7.95 20.47 -0.07
N GLU A 148 8.38 20.85 1.13
CA GLU A 148 8.78 22.24 1.46
C GLU A 148 10.20 22.60 0.98
N ASN A 149 10.99 21.62 0.54
CA ASN A 149 12.35 21.82 0.05
C ASN A 149 13.29 22.52 1.06
N ASP A 150 13.08 22.30 2.37
CA ASP A 150 13.94 22.84 3.43
C ASP A 150 15.27 22.10 3.46
N LEU A 151 16.38 22.83 3.22
CA LEU A 151 17.72 22.25 3.20
C LEU A 151 18.14 21.62 4.53
N ARG A 152 17.60 22.07 5.66
CA ARG A 152 17.88 21.50 6.99
C ARG A 152 17.27 20.11 7.09
N PHE A 153 16.05 19.94 6.56
CA PHE A 153 15.38 18.67 6.50
C PHE A 153 16.11 17.70 5.53
N LEU A 154 16.46 18.17 4.34
CA LEU A 154 17.08 17.34 3.31
C LEU A 154 18.49 16.83 3.72
N ARG A 155 19.25 17.61 4.48
CA ARG A 155 20.61 17.25 4.92
C ARG A 155 20.68 16.05 5.86
N GLN A 156 19.59 15.65 6.50
CA GLN A 156 19.57 14.49 7.40
C GLN A 156 19.61 13.14 6.66
N PHE A 157 19.40 13.14 5.35
CA PHE A 157 19.38 11.93 4.51
C PHE A 157 20.67 11.74 3.68
N ASN A 158 21.74 12.48 3.96
CA ASN A 158 23.04 12.39 3.29
C ASN A 158 24.00 11.50 4.07
#